data_74c5328170bfffdbb33ef026705dc415
#
_entry.id   74c5328170bfffdbb33ef026705dc415
#
_cell.length_a   1.000
_cell.length_b   1.000
_cell.length_c   1.000
_cell.angle_alpha   90.00
_cell.angle_beta   90.00
_cell.angle_gamma   90.00
#
_symmetry.space_group_name_H-M   'P 1'
#
loop_
_entity.id
_entity.type
_entity.pdbx_description
1 polymer ?
#
loop_
_entity_poly.entity_id
_entity_poly.type
_entity_poly.pdbx_seq_one_letter_code
_entity_poly.pdbx_strand_id
1 'polypeptide(L)'
;MNIKRIFFTVIFFSFSLIAMAQKADHPMPVTLAIGQSAPDFKLKGTDGKIYSLNSFSKAKALVIIFSANHCPTAQAYEDRIVALTGKYKAMGVAVVSISSNSTPAISLSELGYTDLGDSYQDMIIRYRDKKFNFPYLYDSDDQKTALAYGPVATPHAYVFDAAKKLQYSGRIDASEKPGTGNGEDLSNAIDAVLSGKSPNPATTKVFGCSMKWSWKKELTEQQLNKWAAMPVSINNITEQGVKELVHNNSKKLRLINIWATWCGPCTMEFADFITIDRMYQKRDFEFVSISTDKPEKKEKALEFLKEQQAANKNFIYSDSDIYKLIEAVDPKWQGALPYTLLLEPGGKIVYSQQGPINPLRIKKMIVGHQMIGRYY
;
A
#
# COMPACT_ATOMS: atom_id res chain seq x y z
N MET A 1 15.13 9.95 -85.97
CA MET A 1 16.05 10.30 -84.85
C MET A 1 15.29 10.18 -83.56
N ASN A 2 15.38 8.98 -82.94
CA ASN A 2 14.55 8.60 -81.73
C ASN A 2 15.35 8.84 -80.47
N ILE A 3 14.92 9.74 -79.61
CA ILE A 3 15.51 9.97 -78.30
C ILE A 3 14.65 9.17 -77.29
N LYS A 4 15.23 8.09 -76.74
CA LYS A 4 14.64 7.32 -75.61
C LYS A 4 14.88 8.06 -74.33
N ARG A 5 13.83 8.48 -73.65
CA ARG A 5 13.87 8.98 -72.25
C ARG A 5 13.92 7.78 -71.30
N ILE A 6 15.03 7.71 -70.56
CA ILE A 6 15.18 6.75 -69.46
C ILE A 6 14.63 7.42 -68.18
N PHE A 7 13.60 6.86 -67.61
CA PHE A 7 13.09 7.23 -66.30
C PHE A 7 13.87 6.46 -65.24
N PHE A 8 14.62 7.17 -64.40
CA PHE A 8 15.23 6.62 -63.18
C PHE A 8 14.20 6.72 -62.04
N THR A 9 13.66 5.56 -61.61
CA THR A 9 12.79 5.47 -60.43
C THR A 9 13.71 5.31 -59.20
N VAL A 10 13.81 6.38 -58.39
CA VAL A 10 14.51 6.33 -57.12
C VAL A 10 13.54 5.73 -56.07
N ILE A 11 13.78 4.51 -55.66
CA ILE A 11 13.08 3.85 -54.56
C ILE A 11 13.71 4.32 -53.25
N PHE A 12 13.00 5.17 -52.51
CA PHE A 12 13.34 5.52 -51.14
C PHE A 12 12.96 4.37 -50.21
N PHE A 13 13.95 3.60 -49.77
CA PHE A 13 13.79 2.65 -48.67
C PHE A 13 13.85 3.43 -47.37
N SER A 14 12.68 3.74 -46.78
CA SER A 14 12.57 4.24 -45.40
C SER A 14 12.86 3.10 -44.42
N PHE A 15 14.06 3.05 -43.90
CA PHE A 15 14.41 2.21 -42.76
C PHE A 15 13.71 2.78 -41.52
N SER A 16 12.57 2.21 -41.16
CA SER A 16 11.96 2.44 -39.83
C SER A 16 12.83 1.73 -38.81
N LEU A 17 13.66 2.48 -38.10
CA LEU A 17 14.32 2.02 -36.88
C LEU A 17 13.26 1.79 -35.82
N ILE A 18 12.82 0.54 -35.70
CA ILE A 18 12.07 0.09 -34.51
C ILE A 18 13.10 0.02 -33.38
N ALA A 19 13.18 1.08 -32.59
CA ALA A 19 13.89 1.04 -31.33
C ALA A 19 13.15 0.05 -30.42
N MET A 20 13.56 -1.21 -30.42
CA MET A 20 13.20 -2.15 -29.36
C MET A 20 13.82 -1.60 -28.08
N ALA A 21 13.00 -1.00 -27.22
CA ALA A 21 13.40 -0.69 -25.86
C ALA A 21 13.81 -2.03 -25.21
N GLN A 22 15.11 -2.29 -25.12
CA GLN A 22 15.64 -3.39 -24.34
C GLN A 22 15.19 -3.18 -22.89
N LYS A 23 14.28 -4.02 -22.43
CA LYS A 23 13.90 -4.08 -21.02
C LYS A 23 15.17 -4.34 -20.23
N ALA A 24 15.60 -3.36 -19.43
CA ALA A 24 16.78 -3.54 -18.60
C ALA A 24 16.55 -4.78 -17.73
N ASP A 25 17.33 -5.81 -17.96
CA ASP A 25 17.29 -7.04 -17.18
C ASP A 25 17.95 -6.73 -15.83
N HIS A 26 17.14 -6.45 -14.81
CA HIS A 26 17.63 -6.26 -13.45
C HIS A 26 17.68 -7.63 -12.78
N PRO A 27 18.87 -8.25 -12.65
CA PRO A 27 19.01 -9.54 -12.01
C PRO A 27 18.52 -9.44 -10.57
N MET A 28 17.70 -10.42 -10.15
CA MET A 28 17.22 -10.47 -8.78
C MET A 28 18.40 -10.63 -7.82
N PRO A 29 18.45 -9.86 -6.71
CA PRO A 29 19.50 -9.98 -5.72
C PRO A 29 19.58 -11.40 -5.16
N VAL A 30 20.80 -11.89 -4.99
CA VAL A 30 21.05 -13.22 -4.41
C VAL A 30 20.99 -13.12 -2.89
N THR A 31 20.22 -14.00 -2.28
CA THR A 31 20.14 -14.08 -0.81
C THR A 31 21.49 -14.38 -0.19
N LEU A 32 21.87 -13.66 0.86
CA LEU A 32 23.11 -13.84 1.61
C LEU A 32 23.25 -15.30 2.06
N ALA A 33 24.39 -15.92 1.77
CA ALA A 33 24.64 -17.33 2.06
C ALA A 33 24.99 -17.55 3.55
N ILE A 34 24.63 -18.70 4.08
CA ILE A 34 25.00 -19.12 5.45
C ILE A 34 26.53 -19.04 5.63
N GLY A 35 26.97 -18.52 6.78
CA GLY A 35 28.38 -18.30 7.12
C GLY A 35 28.97 -16.98 6.62
N GLN A 36 28.30 -16.26 5.72
CA GLN A 36 28.76 -14.93 5.29
C GLN A 36 28.60 -13.88 6.39
N SER A 37 29.44 -12.85 6.36
CA SER A 37 29.33 -11.71 7.26
C SER A 37 28.14 -10.84 6.90
N ALA A 38 27.46 -10.29 7.90
CA ALA A 38 26.41 -9.29 7.70
C ALA A 38 26.98 -8.07 6.93
N PRO A 39 26.42 -7.69 5.79
CA PRO A 39 26.73 -6.42 5.15
C PRO A 39 26.44 -5.25 6.07
N ASP A 40 27.31 -4.23 6.10
CA ASP A 40 27.07 -3.02 6.89
C ASP A 40 25.95 -2.17 6.27
N PHE A 41 25.30 -1.40 7.10
CA PHE A 41 24.26 -0.46 6.69
C PHE A 41 24.33 0.81 7.54
N LYS A 42 23.72 1.89 7.03
CA LYS A 42 23.53 3.14 7.77
C LYS A 42 22.14 3.69 7.47
N LEU A 43 21.19 3.34 8.32
CA LEU A 43 19.77 3.56 8.08
C LEU A 43 19.13 4.42 9.16
N LYS A 44 18.12 5.20 8.78
CA LYS A 44 17.32 6.00 9.70
C LYS A 44 16.20 5.17 10.31
N GLY A 45 16.13 5.15 11.63
CA GLY A 45 15.02 4.53 12.36
C GLY A 45 13.80 5.43 12.46
N THR A 46 12.65 4.85 12.72
CA THR A 46 11.38 5.57 12.96
C THR A 46 11.42 6.44 14.22
N ASP A 47 12.39 6.23 15.11
CA ASP A 47 12.70 7.06 16.28
C ASP A 47 13.61 8.26 15.94
N GLY A 48 13.96 8.44 14.66
CA GLY A 48 14.82 9.51 14.17
C GLY A 48 16.33 9.26 14.29
N LYS A 49 16.76 8.19 14.98
CA LYS A 49 18.18 7.84 15.13
C LYS A 49 18.73 7.16 13.89
N ILE A 50 20.05 7.21 13.74
CA ILE A 50 20.78 6.48 12.71
C ILE A 50 21.32 5.19 13.32
N TYR A 51 21.09 4.09 12.65
CA TYR A 51 21.56 2.76 13.02
C TYR A 51 22.51 2.22 11.96
N SER A 52 23.53 1.49 12.43
CA SER A 52 24.48 0.73 11.61
C SER A 52 24.65 -0.66 12.20
N LEU A 53 25.35 -1.55 11.51
CA LEU A 53 25.68 -2.87 12.06
C LEU A 53 26.41 -2.73 13.41
N ASN A 54 27.27 -1.70 13.56
CA ASN A 54 27.99 -1.42 14.82
C ASN A 54 27.06 -1.06 15.98
N SER A 55 25.86 -0.53 15.74
CA SER A 55 24.86 -0.28 16.79
C SER A 55 24.47 -1.56 17.54
N PHE A 56 24.70 -2.74 16.93
CA PHE A 56 24.38 -4.05 17.46
C PHE A 56 25.64 -4.90 17.76
N SER A 57 26.82 -4.26 17.86
CA SER A 57 28.12 -4.96 18.08
C SER A 57 28.15 -5.83 19.32
N LYS A 58 27.48 -5.40 20.41
CA LYS A 58 27.43 -6.12 21.70
C LYS A 58 26.41 -7.27 21.74
N ALA A 59 25.59 -7.44 20.71
CA ALA A 59 24.57 -8.47 20.68
C ALA A 59 25.20 -9.87 20.53
N LYS A 60 24.77 -10.82 21.37
CA LYS A 60 25.16 -12.25 21.29
C LYS A 60 24.58 -12.91 20.05
N ALA A 61 23.40 -12.47 19.60
CA ALA A 61 22.82 -12.77 18.31
C ALA A 61 22.12 -11.53 17.78
N LEU A 62 22.14 -11.35 16.45
CA LEU A 62 21.43 -10.26 15.75
C LEU A 62 20.40 -10.86 14.80
N VAL A 63 19.17 -10.43 14.96
CA VAL A 63 18.06 -10.78 14.06
C VAL A 63 17.73 -9.57 13.20
N ILE A 64 17.81 -9.74 11.88
CA ILE A 64 17.38 -8.73 10.89
C ILE A 64 16.16 -9.28 10.16
N ILE A 65 15.07 -8.52 10.13
CA ILE A 65 13.82 -8.90 9.46
C ILE A 65 13.47 -7.85 8.41
N PHE A 66 13.55 -8.22 7.13
CA PHE A 66 13.02 -7.38 6.07
C PHE A 66 11.49 -7.49 6.09
N SER A 67 10.81 -6.37 6.27
CA SER A 67 9.37 -6.29 6.49
C SER A 67 8.75 -5.16 5.65
N ALA A 68 7.43 -5.02 5.72
CA ALA A 68 6.67 -3.99 5.01
C ALA A 68 5.35 -3.71 5.72
N ASN A 69 4.91 -2.44 5.76
CA ASN A 69 3.63 -2.09 6.35
C ASN A 69 2.44 -2.61 5.54
N HIS A 70 2.55 -2.53 4.19
CA HIS A 70 1.44 -2.89 3.32
C HIS A 70 1.24 -4.40 3.18
N CYS A 71 2.27 -5.20 3.47
CA CYS A 71 2.24 -6.65 3.28
C CYS A 71 1.35 -7.34 4.32
N PRO A 72 0.24 -8.01 3.95
CA PRO A 72 -0.63 -8.69 4.92
C PRO A 72 0.11 -9.80 5.68
N THR A 73 0.98 -10.56 5.01
CA THR A 73 1.81 -11.57 5.68
C THR A 73 2.73 -10.95 6.73
N ALA A 74 3.40 -9.81 6.41
CA ALA A 74 4.24 -9.13 7.39
C ALA A 74 3.41 -8.62 8.58
N GLN A 75 2.21 -8.07 8.32
CA GLN A 75 1.29 -7.62 9.37
C GLN A 75 0.87 -8.77 10.31
N ALA A 76 0.66 -9.96 9.77
CA ALA A 76 0.28 -11.14 10.56
C ALA A 76 1.37 -11.58 11.55
N TYR A 77 2.63 -11.24 11.28
CA TYR A 77 3.76 -11.58 12.16
C TYR A 77 4.14 -10.48 13.16
N GLU A 78 3.61 -9.26 13.06
CA GLU A 78 4.04 -8.13 13.89
C GLU A 78 3.99 -8.43 15.39
N ASP A 79 2.87 -8.93 15.88
CA ASP A 79 2.70 -9.22 17.32
C ASP A 79 3.63 -10.37 17.78
N ARG A 80 3.92 -11.36 16.91
CA ARG A 80 4.89 -12.42 17.17
C ARG A 80 6.32 -11.89 17.26
N ILE A 81 6.69 -10.96 16.37
CA ILE A 81 8.01 -10.31 16.41
C ILE A 81 8.16 -9.48 17.68
N VAL A 82 7.12 -8.74 18.09
CA VAL A 82 7.11 -8.00 19.37
C VAL A 82 7.32 -8.93 20.55
N ALA A 83 6.56 -10.03 20.62
CA ALA A 83 6.67 -11.03 21.69
C ALA A 83 8.05 -11.69 21.72
N LEU A 84 8.55 -12.12 20.55
CA LEU A 84 9.87 -12.69 20.37
C LEU A 84 10.98 -11.74 20.83
N THR A 85 10.91 -10.47 20.42
CA THR A 85 11.87 -9.45 20.83
C THR A 85 11.89 -9.28 22.36
N GLY A 86 10.71 -9.23 22.99
CA GLY A 86 10.59 -9.17 24.45
C GLY A 86 11.23 -10.38 25.13
N LYS A 87 10.97 -11.61 24.65
CA LYS A 87 11.53 -12.86 25.18
C LYS A 87 13.06 -12.87 25.15
N TYR A 88 13.66 -12.48 24.03
CA TYR A 88 15.10 -12.65 23.82
C TYR A 88 15.97 -11.47 24.22
N LYS A 89 15.37 -10.30 24.51
CA LYS A 89 16.11 -9.09 24.87
C LYS A 89 17.05 -9.29 26.06
N ALA A 90 16.59 -9.88 27.15
CA ALA A 90 17.39 -10.17 28.35
C ALA A 90 18.50 -11.20 28.11
N MET A 91 18.39 -12.01 27.07
CA MET A 91 19.38 -13.01 26.66
C MET A 91 20.49 -12.40 25.80
N GLY A 92 20.42 -11.12 25.47
CA GLY A 92 21.43 -10.40 24.69
C GLY A 92 21.20 -10.48 23.17
N VAL A 93 19.99 -10.81 22.73
CA VAL A 93 19.62 -10.77 21.32
C VAL A 93 19.15 -9.38 20.95
N ALA A 94 19.65 -8.85 19.83
CA ALA A 94 19.13 -7.65 19.18
C ALA A 94 18.22 -8.06 18.02
N VAL A 95 17.04 -7.45 17.94
CA VAL A 95 16.11 -7.60 16.80
C VAL A 95 15.98 -6.23 16.14
N VAL A 96 16.04 -6.20 14.83
CA VAL A 96 15.81 -5.01 13.99
C VAL A 96 14.97 -5.37 12.79
N SER A 97 14.00 -4.54 12.46
CA SER A 97 13.22 -4.68 11.23
C SER A 97 13.63 -3.61 10.22
N ILE A 98 13.68 -3.95 8.93
CA ILE A 98 14.06 -3.04 7.85
C ILE A 98 12.93 -3.03 6.82
N SER A 99 12.40 -1.85 6.50
CA SER A 99 11.50 -1.65 5.36
C SER A 99 12.32 -1.19 4.17
N SER A 100 12.33 -2.00 3.12
CA SER A 100 13.14 -1.77 1.92
C SER A 100 12.30 -1.74 0.63
N ASN A 101 11.00 -1.55 0.74
CA ASN A 101 10.16 -1.41 -0.44
C ASN A 101 10.24 0.03 -0.99
N SER A 102 10.49 0.15 -2.29
CA SER A 102 10.35 1.43 -2.98
C SER A 102 8.89 1.83 -3.07
N THR A 103 8.53 2.94 -2.44
CA THR A 103 7.14 3.45 -2.44
C THR A 103 6.60 3.67 -3.86
N PRO A 104 7.34 4.23 -4.83
CA PRO A 104 6.90 4.36 -6.21
C PRO A 104 6.63 3.02 -6.93
N ALA A 105 7.15 1.91 -6.42
CA ALA A 105 6.94 0.58 -6.99
C ALA A 105 5.74 -0.16 -6.38
N ILE A 106 4.98 0.48 -5.48
CA ILE A 106 3.78 -0.09 -4.86
C ILE A 106 2.56 0.48 -5.56
N SER A 107 1.82 -0.37 -6.26
CA SER A 107 0.53 0.02 -6.84
C SER A 107 -0.52 0.27 -5.75
N LEU A 108 -1.37 1.31 -5.89
CA LEU A 108 -2.46 1.56 -4.96
C LEU A 108 -3.36 0.33 -4.77
N SER A 109 -3.58 -0.46 -5.80
CA SER A 109 -4.39 -1.68 -5.70
C SER A 109 -3.76 -2.79 -4.85
N GLU A 110 -2.47 -2.70 -4.51
CA GLU A 110 -1.80 -3.62 -3.59
C GLU A 110 -1.99 -3.21 -2.13
N LEU A 111 -2.44 -1.97 -1.90
CA LEU A 111 -2.73 -1.43 -0.57
C LEU A 111 -4.14 -1.81 -0.06
N GLY A 112 -4.89 -2.64 -0.76
CA GLY A 112 -6.28 -3.01 -0.41
C GLY A 112 -6.45 -3.79 0.90
N TYR A 113 -5.35 -4.17 1.56
CA TYR A 113 -5.34 -4.89 2.86
C TYR A 113 -4.73 -4.06 3.99
N THR A 114 -4.48 -2.78 3.76
CA THR A 114 -3.81 -1.91 4.72
C THR A 114 -4.42 -0.50 4.71
N ASP A 115 -4.20 0.21 5.79
CA ASP A 115 -4.47 1.64 5.95
C ASP A 115 -3.24 2.50 5.65
N LEU A 116 -2.04 1.89 5.61
CA LEU A 116 -0.74 2.56 5.46
C LEU A 116 0.06 1.96 4.31
N GLY A 117 0.82 2.80 3.60
CA GLY A 117 1.86 2.37 2.68
C GLY A 117 3.20 2.12 3.39
N ASP A 118 4.28 2.10 2.61
CA ASP A 118 5.65 1.86 3.11
C ASP A 118 6.52 3.14 3.12
N SER A 119 5.90 4.32 3.06
CA SER A 119 6.65 5.57 3.22
C SER A 119 7.24 5.67 4.63
N TYR A 120 8.31 6.45 4.79
CA TYR A 120 8.91 6.68 6.11
C TYR A 120 7.90 7.24 7.13
N GLN A 121 6.97 8.09 6.68
CA GLN A 121 5.91 8.61 7.55
C GLN A 121 4.91 7.53 7.96
N ASP A 122 4.51 6.66 7.03
CA ASP A 122 3.66 5.51 7.34
C ASP A 122 4.33 4.55 8.32
N MET A 123 5.64 4.32 8.19
CA MET A 123 6.42 3.52 9.14
C MET A 123 6.39 4.09 10.56
N ILE A 124 6.52 5.42 10.72
CA ILE A 124 6.43 6.08 12.04
C ILE A 124 5.05 5.85 12.67
N ILE A 125 3.98 5.96 11.87
CA ILE A 125 2.61 5.72 12.32
C ILE A 125 2.46 4.26 12.74
N ARG A 126 2.92 3.32 11.90
CA ARG A 126 2.83 1.88 12.17
C ARG A 126 3.61 1.48 13.42
N TYR A 127 4.85 1.97 13.56
CA TYR A 127 5.70 1.75 14.72
C TYR A 127 4.99 2.16 16.03
N ARG A 128 4.40 3.35 16.05
CA ARG A 128 3.66 3.85 17.21
C ARG A 128 2.39 3.04 17.48
N ASP A 129 1.57 2.80 16.46
CA ASP A 129 0.25 2.18 16.60
C ASP A 129 0.39 0.71 17.03
N LYS A 130 1.43 0.02 16.57
CA LYS A 130 1.73 -1.37 16.91
C LYS A 130 2.68 -1.52 18.10
N LYS A 131 3.15 -0.41 18.67
CA LYS A 131 4.05 -0.39 19.83
C LYS A 131 5.27 -1.29 19.64
N PHE A 132 5.92 -1.21 18.49
CA PHE A 132 7.11 -2.00 18.20
C PHE A 132 8.19 -1.73 19.26
N ASN A 133 8.78 -2.79 19.79
CA ASN A 133 9.81 -2.78 20.83
C ASN A 133 11.23 -3.04 20.28
N PHE A 134 11.41 -2.88 18.99
CA PHE A 134 12.64 -3.05 18.21
C PHE A 134 12.81 -1.86 17.24
N PRO A 135 14.04 -1.50 16.82
CA PRO A 135 14.26 -0.50 15.79
C PRO A 135 13.60 -0.89 14.47
N TYR A 136 12.86 0.04 13.86
CA TYR A 136 12.27 -0.13 12.53
C TYR A 136 12.93 0.87 11.59
N LEU A 137 13.71 0.37 10.62
CA LEU A 137 14.65 1.14 9.82
C LEU A 137 14.14 1.27 8.37
N TYR A 138 14.42 2.43 7.79
CA TYR A 138 14.04 2.75 6.41
C TYR A 138 15.26 2.68 5.48
N ASP A 139 15.23 1.77 4.51
CA ASP A 139 16.32 1.54 3.54
C ASP A 139 16.21 2.44 2.29
N SER A 140 15.30 3.40 2.28
CA SER A 140 15.05 4.32 1.17
C SER A 140 14.77 3.66 -0.19
N ASP A 141 14.64 4.47 -1.25
CA ASP A 141 14.33 3.98 -2.60
C ASP A 141 15.57 3.43 -3.34
N ASP A 142 16.79 3.69 -2.85
CA ASP A 142 18.00 3.10 -3.42
C ASP A 142 18.26 1.66 -2.96
N GLN A 143 17.60 1.23 -1.90
CA GLN A 143 17.50 -0.16 -1.43
C GLN A 143 18.86 -0.87 -1.26
N LYS A 144 19.93 -0.10 -0.94
CA LYS A 144 21.30 -0.63 -0.86
C LYS A 144 21.44 -1.77 0.12
N THR A 145 20.75 -1.67 1.27
CA THR A 145 20.78 -2.73 2.28
C THR A 145 20.07 -3.98 1.76
N ALA A 146 18.86 -3.84 1.20
CA ALA A 146 18.15 -4.99 0.62
C ALA A 146 18.93 -5.63 -0.53
N LEU A 147 19.57 -4.84 -1.39
CA LEU A 147 20.42 -5.37 -2.48
C LEU A 147 21.58 -6.22 -1.94
N ALA A 148 22.18 -5.83 -0.81
CA ALA A 148 23.29 -6.55 -0.20
C ALA A 148 22.88 -7.83 0.54
N TYR A 149 21.67 -7.86 1.14
CA TYR A 149 21.15 -9.04 1.87
C TYR A 149 20.34 -9.99 1.00
N GLY A 150 19.76 -9.52 -0.10
CA GLY A 150 18.96 -10.29 -1.05
C GLY A 150 17.69 -10.91 -0.45
N PRO A 151 16.81 -10.15 0.25
CA PRO A 151 15.53 -10.68 0.68
C PRO A 151 14.64 -10.99 -0.54
N VAL A 152 13.95 -12.12 -0.50
CA VAL A 152 13.08 -12.57 -1.62
C VAL A 152 11.62 -12.15 -1.46
N ALA A 153 11.19 -11.96 -0.22
CA ALA A 153 9.83 -11.54 0.13
C ALA A 153 9.82 -10.77 1.46
N THR A 154 8.67 -10.25 1.86
CA THR A 154 8.43 -9.72 3.20
C THR A 154 7.33 -10.54 3.91
N PRO A 155 7.59 -11.04 5.16
CA PRO A 155 8.85 -10.90 5.90
C PRO A 155 9.91 -11.93 5.49
N HIS A 156 11.21 -11.57 5.60
CA HIS A 156 12.34 -12.46 5.47
C HIS A 156 13.30 -12.25 6.65
N ALA A 157 13.54 -13.26 7.44
CA ALA A 157 14.36 -13.20 8.66
C ALA A 157 15.77 -13.78 8.45
N TYR A 158 16.75 -13.12 9.07
CA TYR A 158 18.16 -13.47 9.09
C TYR A 158 18.63 -13.50 10.54
N VAL A 159 19.31 -14.58 10.99
CA VAL A 159 19.90 -14.66 12.32
C VAL A 159 21.41 -14.76 12.19
N PHE A 160 22.11 -13.82 12.83
CA PHE A 160 23.57 -13.73 12.88
C PHE A 160 24.06 -14.06 14.28
N ASP A 161 25.22 -14.70 14.40
CA ASP A 161 25.90 -14.92 15.66
C ASP A 161 26.61 -13.66 16.19
N ALA A 162 27.36 -13.79 17.29
CA ALA A 162 28.11 -12.68 17.90
C ALA A 162 29.18 -12.09 16.95
N ALA A 163 29.77 -12.92 16.07
CA ALA A 163 30.73 -12.51 15.06
C ALA A 163 30.06 -11.92 13.80
N LYS A 164 28.72 -11.78 13.82
CA LYS A 164 27.91 -11.28 12.70
C LYS A 164 28.02 -12.18 11.46
N LYS A 165 28.19 -13.50 11.67
CA LYS A 165 28.11 -14.52 10.63
C LYS A 165 26.69 -15.04 10.53
N LEU A 166 26.14 -15.15 9.33
CA LEU A 166 24.79 -15.64 9.08
C LEU A 166 24.68 -17.13 9.47
N GLN A 167 23.74 -17.44 10.34
CA GLN A 167 23.46 -18.78 10.82
C GLN A 167 22.10 -19.32 10.35
N TYR A 168 21.14 -18.41 10.09
CA TYR A 168 19.81 -18.77 9.59
C TYR A 168 19.29 -17.72 8.62
N SER A 169 18.61 -18.16 7.55
CA SER A 169 17.88 -17.33 6.61
C SER A 169 16.57 -18.00 6.23
N GLY A 170 15.43 -17.31 6.47
CA GLY A 170 14.15 -17.94 6.20
C GLY A 170 12.92 -17.20 6.72
N ARG A 171 11.86 -17.96 6.91
CA ARG A 171 10.58 -17.49 7.45
C ARG A 171 10.65 -17.36 8.99
N ILE A 172 9.63 -16.68 9.55
CA ILE A 172 9.48 -16.54 11.01
C ILE A 172 8.91 -17.81 11.62
N ASP A 173 7.88 -18.40 11.00
CA ASP A 173 7.37 -19.74 11.28
C ASP A 173 6.58 -20.32 10.09
N ALA A 174 6.05 -21.52 10.25
CA ALA A 174 5.39 -22.28 9.17
C ALA A 174 4.02 -21.73 8.78
N SER A 175 3.40 -20.89 9.62
CA SER A 175 2.06 -20.34 9.38
C SER A 175 2.00 -18.85 9.71
N GLU A 176 1.51 -18.07 8.74
CA GLU A 176 1.21 -16.64 8.94
C GLU A 176 -0.12 -16.42 9.65
N LYS A 177 -1.00 -17.43 9.68
CA LYS A 177 -2.33 -17.30 10.28
C LYS A 177 -2.22 -16.94 11.76
N PRO A 178 -2.88 -15.86 12.23
CA PRO A 178 -2.87 -15.46 13.64
C PRO A 178 -3.34 -16.59 14.56
N GLY A 179 -2.66 -16.75 15.70
CA GLY A 179 -2.99 -17.77 16.69
C GLY A 179 -2.57 -19.20 16.35
N THR A 180 -1.87 -19.44 15.22
CA THR A 180 -1.46 -20.80 14.80
C THR A 180 0.03 -21.07 14.92
N GLY A 181 0.85 -20.12 15.36
CA GLY A 181 2.28 -20.28 15.53
C GLY A 181 2.87 -19.23 16.45
N ASN A 182 4.05 -19.47 16.99
CA ASN A 182 4.75 -18.64 17.95
C ASN A 182 6.10 -18.12 17.44
N GLY A 183 6.34 -18.13 16.12
CA GLY A 183 7.63 -17.82 15.53
C GLY A 183 8.64 -18.95 15.71
N GLU A 184 8.21 -20.20 15.62
CA GLU A 184 9.00 -21.38 16.00
C GLU A 184 10.28 -21.54 15.19
N ASP A 185 10.24 -21.38 13.86
CA ASP A 185 11.45 -21.52 13.03
C ASP A 185 12.51 -20.46 13.44
N LEU A 186 12.09 -19.22 13.66
CA LEU A 186 12.99 -18.15 14.06
C LEU A 186 13.47 -18.31 15.51
N SER A 187 12.58 -18.71 16.43
CA SER A 187 12.95 -19.00 17.84
C SER A 187 13.97 -20.11 17.93
N ASN A 188 13.75 -21.24 17.23
CA ASN A 188 14.66 -22.38 17.21
C ASN A 188 16.04 -21.99 16.67
N ALA A 189 16.07 -21.14 15.63
CA ALA A 189 17.32 -20.61 15.08
C ALA A 189 18.06 -19.73 16.09
N ILE A 190 17.37 -18.85 16.80
CA ILE A 190 17.95 -18.01 17.85
C ILE A 190 18.50 -18.85 18.99
N ASP A 191 17.72 -19.83 19.48
CA ASP A 191 18.11 -20.72 20.60
C ASP A 191 19.34 -21.56 20.24
N ALA A 192 19.44 -22.08 19.00
CA ALA A 192 20.61 -22.78 18.50
C ALA A 192 21.85 -21.87 18.52
N VAL A 193 21.75 -20.63 17.96
CA VAL A 193 22.85 -19.67 17.92
C VAL A 193 23.33 -19.29 19.33
N LEU A 194 22.40 -19.00 20.26
CA LEU A 194 22.74 -18.69 21.66
C LEU A 194 23.44 -19.87 22.38
N SER A 195 23.15 -21.10 21.98
CA SER A 195 23.76 -22.30 22.51
C SER A 195 25.08 -22.70 21.80
N GLY A 196 25.56 -21.85 20.86
CA GLY A 196 26.76 -22.14 20.08
C GLY A 196 26.59 -23.27 19.04
N LYS A 197 25.33 -23.58 18.68
CA LYS A 197 24.99 -24.64 17.71
C LYS A 197 24.52 -23.99 16.39
N SER A 198 24.69 -24.75 15.30
CA SER A 198 24.09 -24.35 14.01
C SER A 198 22.58 -24.66 14.02
N PRO A 199 21.75 -23.75 13.53
CA PRO A 199 20.31 -24.02 13.32
C PRO A 199 20.09 -25.20 12.36
N ASN A 200 19.08 -26.00 12.62
CA ASN A 200 18.66 -27.09 11.74
C ASN A 200 17.14 -27.14 11.62
N PRO A 201 16.59 -26.74 10.45
CA PRO A 201 17.31 -26.32 9.24
C PRO A 201 17.94 -24.91 9.36
N ALA A 202 19.07 -24.69 8.70
CA ALA A 202 19.71 -23.36 8.60
C ALA A 202 18.98 -22.43 7.61
N THR A 203 18.17 -23.00 6.72
CA THR A 203 17.35 -22.25 5.77
C THR A 203 15.94 -22.80 5.70
N THR A 204 14.93 -21.93 5.58
CA THR A 204 13.55 -22.32 5.35
C THR A 204 12.96 -21.55 4.18
N LYS A 205 11.92 -22.11 3.52
CA LYS A 205 11.25 -21.45 2.41
C LYS A 205 10.54 -20.19 2.90
N VAL A 206 10.95 -19.04 2.38
CA VAL A 206 10.30 -17.75 2.63
C VAL A 206 9.01 -17.65 1.83
N PHE A 207 7.97 -17.11 2.43
CA PHE A 207 6.72 -16.74 1.77
C PHE A 207 6.23 -15.38 2.26
N GLY A 208 5.40 -14.71 1.46
CA GLY A 208 4.90 -13.37 1.72
C GLY A 208 4.80 -12.53 0.45
N CYS A 209 4.72 -11.22 0.60
CA CYS A 209 4.66 -10.31 -0.52
C CYS A 209 6.04 -10.16 -1.18
N SER A 210 6.07 -10.15 -2.51
CA SER A 210 7.33 -9.91 -3.24
C SER A 210 7.90 -8.54 -2.94
N MET A 211 9.22 -8.45 -2.86
CA MET A 211 9.93 -7.17 -2.71
C MET A 211 9.56 -6.18 -3.81
N LYS A 212 9.30 -4.93 -3.41
CA LYS A 212 9.00 -3.81 -4.32
C LYS A 212 10.30 -3.09 -4.67
N TRP A 213 11.03 -3.68 -5.62
CA TRP A 213 12.26 -3.11 -6.13
C TRP A 213 12.00 -1.83 -6.93
N SER A 214 12.86 -0.83 -6.82
CA SER A 214 12.70 0.49 -7.44
C SER A 214 12.53 0.43 -8.97
N TRP A 215 13.15 -0.54 -9.65
CA TRP A 215 12.97 -0.76 -11.09
C TRP A 215 11.59 -1.28 -11.49
N LYS A 216 10.76 -1.70 -10.53
CA LYS A 216 9.36 -2.10 -10.79
C LYS A 216 8.38 -0.92 -10.85
N LYS A 217 8.85 0.32 -10.64
CA LYS A 217 8.00 1.53 -10.71
C LYS A 217 7.25 1.68 -12.03
N GLU A 218 7.82 1.22 -13.15
CA GLU A 218 7.18 1.24 -14.46
C GLU A 218 5.83 0.50 -14.48
N LEU A 219 5.68 -0.58 -13.70
CA LEU A 219 4.42 -1.31 -13.59
C LEU A 219 3.34 -0.47 -12.89
N THR A 220 3.76 0.32 -11.90
CA THR A 220 2.87 1.25 -11.20
C THR A 220 2.47 2.41 -12.10
N GLU A 221 3.42 2.97 -12.86
CA GLU A 221 3.16 4.00 -13.87
C GLU A 221 2.18 3.52 -14.94
N GLN A 222 2.34 2.30 -15.45
CA GLN A 222 1.39 1.69 -16.38
C GLN A 222 -0.01 1.55 -15.77
N GLN A 223 -0.12 1.21 -14.48
CA GLN A 223 -1.40 1.14 -13.80
C GLN A 223 -2.03 2.52 -13.63
N LEU A 224 -1.24 3.56 -13.29
CA LEU A 224 -1.71 4.94 -13.21
C LEU A 224 -2.23 5.42 -14.56
N ASN A 225 -1.49 5.14 -15.65
CA ASN A 225 -1.91 5.48 -17.01
C ASN A 225 -3.23 4.78 -17.40
N LYS A 226 -3.43 3.53 -16.99
CA LYS A 226 -4.70 2.81 -17.20
C LYS A 226 -5.86 3.51 -16.48
N TRP A 227 -5.67 3.95 -15.23
CA TRP A 227 -6.69 4.70 -14.49
C TRP A 227 -6.95 6.07 -15.12
N ALA A 228 -5.91 6.78 -15.57
CA ALA A 228 -6.05 8.07 -16.24
C ALA A 228 -6.85 7.97 -17.56
N ALA A 229 -6.76 6.81 -18.25
CA ALA A 229 -7.48 6.56 -19.50
C ALA A 229 -8.93 6.07 -19.28
N MET A 230 -9.36 5.82 -18.04
CA MET A 230 -10.74 5.36 -17.78
C MET A 230 -11.75 6.49 -18.05
N PRO A 231 -12.91 6.17 -18.62
CA PRO A 231 -13.93 7.16 -18.89
C PRO A 231 -14.50 7.73 -17.57
N VAL A 232 -14.59 9.04 -17.50
CA VAL A 232 -15.23 9.75 -16.38
C VAL A 232 -16.57 10.27 -16.83
N SER A 233 -17.61 10.00 -16.06
CA SER A 233 -18.97 10.46 -16.34
C SER A 233 -19.64 10.98 -15.07
N ILE A 234 -20.68 11.80 -15.25
CA ILE A 234 -21.55 12.28 -14.19
C ILE A 234 -23.00 12.11 -14.63
N ASN A 235 -23.81 11.44 -13.84
CA ASN A 235 -25.21 11.17 -14.14
C ASN A 235 -26.13 12.01 -13.24
N ASN A 236 -27.32 12.33 -13.72
CA ASN A 236 -28.31 12.98 -12.88
C ASN A 236 -28.85 11.95 -11.85
N ILE A 237 -29.14 12.42 -10.64
CA ILE A 237 -29.76 11.62 -9.61
C ILE A 237 -30.90 12.38 -8.94
N THR A 238 -32.03 11.72 -8.76
CA THR A 238 -33.21 12.23 -8.06
C THR A 238 -33.15 11.92 -6.57
N GLU A 239 -34.03 12.51 -5.77
CA GLU A 239 -34.21 12.18 -4.35
C GLU A 239 -34.36 10.67 -4.15
N GLN A 240 -35.23 10.03 -4.94
CA GLN A 240 -35.44 8.58 -4.86
C GLN A 240 -34.14 7.80 -5.16
N GLY A 241 -33.38 8.20 -6.17
CA GLY A 241 -32.10 7.59 -6.48
C GLY A 241 -31.08 7.74 -5.35
N VAL A 242 -31.08 8.88 -4.64
CA VAL A 242 -30.23 9.08 -3.46
C VAL A 242 -30.63 8.13 -2.33
N LYS A 243 -31.93 7.99 -2.05
CA LYS A 243 -32.44 7.02 -1.05
C LYS A 243 -32.00 5.60 -1.37
N GLU A 244 -32.03 5.21 -2.66
CA GLU A 244 -31.55 3.88 -3.09
C GLU A 244 -30.04 3.72 -2.92
N LEU A 245 -29.26 4.76 -3.19
CA LEU A 245 -27.82 4.75 -2.92
C LEU A 245 -27.54 4.61 -1.42
N VAL A 246 -28.24 5.36 -0.56
CA VAL A 246 -28.05 5.31 0.90
C VAL A 246 -28.52 3.98 1.46
N HIS A 247 -29.63 3.42 0.96
CA HIS A 247 -30.09 2.08 1.35
C HIS A 247 -29.09 0.97 1.01
N ASN A 248 -28.22 1.21 0.04
CA ASN A 248 -27.13 0.31 -0.33
C ASN A 248 -27.55 -1.14 -0.56
N ASN A 249 -28.30 -1.41 -1.62
CA ASN A 249 -28.72 -2.76 -2.01
C ASN A 249 -27.55 -3.63 -2.56
N SER A 250 -26.31 -3.12 -2.57
CA SER A 250 -25.14 -3.89 -2.99
C SER A 250 -24.62 -4.78 -1.85
N LYS A 251 -23.66 -5.66 -2.18
CA LYS A 251 -22.92 -6.44 -1.18
C LYS A 251 -21.60 -5.75 -0.76
N LYS A 252 -21.47 -4.44 -1.00
CA LYS A 252 -20.23 -3.70 -0.79
C LYS A 252 -20.39 -2.69 0.34
N LEU A 253 -19.34 -2.46 1.07
CA LEU A 253 -19.18 -1.29 1.93
C LEU A 253 -19.11 -0.05 1.01
N ARG A 254 -20.00 0.91 1.20
CA ARG A 254 -20.12 2.07 0.32
C ARG A 254 -19.69 3.34 1.01
N LEU A 255 -18.74 4.04 0.41
CA LEU A 255 -18.36 5.40 0.81
C LEU A 255 -19.08 6.38 -0.12
N ILE A 256 -19.84 7.32 0.48
CA ILE A 256 -20.50 8.40 -0.26
C ILE A 256 -19.91 9.73 0.18
N ASN A 257 -19.55 10.58 -0.78
CA ASN A 257 -19.17 11.98 -0.53
C ASN A 257 -20.14 12.91 -1.22
N ILE A 258 -20.66 13.88 -0.47
CA ILE A 258 -21.51 14.98 -0.97
C ILE A 258 -20.63 16.22 -1.06
N TRP A 259 -20.57 16.81 -2.26
CA TRP A 259 -19.60 17.86 -2.57
C TRP A 259 -20.16 18.88 -3.57
N ALA A 260 -19.39 19.93 -3.86
CA ALA A 260 -19.68 20.86 -4.96
C ALA A 260 -18.41 21.52 -5.48
N THR A 261 -18.43 22.00 -6.72
CA THR A 261 -17.28 22.70 -7.34
C THR A 261 -16.94 24.05 -6.69
N TRP A 262 -17.89 24.66 -6.01
CA TRP A 262 -17.70 25.91 -5.28
C TRP A 262 -17.27 25.71 -3.81
N CYS A 263 -17.25 24.48 -3.34
CA CYS A 263 -16.84 24.12 -1.98
C CYS A 263 -15.34 23.87 -1.94
N GLY A 264 -14.56 24.84 -1.48
CA GLY A 264 -13.10 24.75 -1.42
C GLY A 264 -12.57 23.53 -0.67
N PRO A 265 -13.01 23.25 0.57
CA PRO A 265 -12.60 22.03 1.28
C PRO A 265 -12.93 20.74 0.52
N CYS A 266 -14.09 20.68 -0.17
CA CYS A 266 -14.50 19.51 -0.95
C CYS A 266 -13.51 19.22 -2.10
N THR A 267 -13.13 20.26 -2.84
CA THR A 267 -12.21 20.11 -3.98
C THR A 267 -10.79 19.74 -3.53
N MET A 268 -10.36 20.23 -2.37
CA MET A 268 -9.03 19.90 -1.81
C MET A 268 -8.91 18.43 -1.39
N GLU A 269 -9.95 17.84 -0.80
CA GLU A 269 -9.90 16.46 -0.31
C GLU A 269 -10.25 15.40 -1.36
N PHE A 270 -10.76 15.82 -2.54
CA PHE A 270 -11.30 14.88 -3.53
C PHE A 270 -10.27 13.83 -4.01
N ALA A 271 -9.02 14.23 -4.16
CA ALA A 271 -7.93 13.35 -4.54
C ALA A 271 -7.70 12.20 -3.52
N ASP A 272 -7.98 12.45 -2.23
CA ASP A 272 -7.91 11.41 -1.20
C ASP A 272 -8.98 10.33 -1.41
N PHE A 273 -10.20 10.72 -1.80
CA PHE A 273 -11.25 9.77 -2.13
C PHE A 273 -10.89 8.91 -3.35
N ILE A 274 -10.30 9.50 -4.38
CA ILE A 274 -9.81 8.75 -5.54
C ILE A 274 -8.71 7.77 -5.14
N THR A 275 -7.81 8.17 -4.26
CA THR A 275 -6.79 7.29 -3.69
C THR A 275 -7.42 6.12 -2.93
N ILE A 276 -8.38 6.39 -2.06
CA ILE A 276 -9.13 5.38 -1.29
C ILE A 276 -9.87 4.42 -2.23
N ASP A 277 -10.55 4.93 -3.26
CA ASP A 277 -11.24 4.10 -4.25
C ASP A 277 -10.27 3.14 -4.96
N ARG A 278 -9.14 3.66 -5.44
CA ARG A 278 -8.10 2.87 -6.12
C ARG A 278 -7.44 1.83 -5.21
N MET A 279 -7.29 2.12 -3.92
CA MET A 279 -6.78 1.15 -2.94
C MET A 279 -7.73 -0.03 -2.76
N TYR A 280 -9.03 0.24 -2.60
CA TYR A 280 -10.00 -0.77 -2.19
C TYR A 280 -10.90 -1.29 -3.32
N GLN A 281 -10.77 -0.82 -4.56
CA GLN A 281 -11.63 -1.20 -5.71
C GLN A 281 -11.70 -2.71 -5.99
N LYS A 282 -10.68 -3.48 -5.57
CA LYS A 282 -10.66 -4.95 -5.72
C LYS A 282 -11.24 -5.69 -4.51
N ARG A 283 -11.76 -4.94 -3.53
CA ARG A 283 -12.41 -5.46 -2.33
C ARG A 283 -13.92 -5.24 -2.42
N ASP A 284 -14.66 -5.75 -1.47
CA ASP A 284 -16.10 -5.49 -1.36
C ASP A 284 -16.35 -4.05 -0.90
N PHE A 285 -15.85 -3.10 -1.68
CA PHE A 285 -15.89 -1.66 -1.46
C PHE A 285 -16.28 -0.93 -2.75
N GLU A 286 -16.95 0.22 -2.60
CA GLU A 286 -17.18 1.17 -3.69
C GLU A 286 -17.22 2.60 -3.16
N PHE A 287 -16.76 3.53 -3.99
CA PHE A 287 -16.88 4.96 -3.76
C PHE A 287 -17.91 5.56 -4.70
N VAL A 288 -18.75 6.45 -4.17
CA VAL A 288 -19.79 7.19 -4.90
C VAL A 288 -19.67 8.66 -4.55
N SER A 289 -19.71 9.56 -5.52
CA SER A 289 -19.76 10.98 -5.29
C SER A 289 -21.10 11.57 -5.75
N ILE A 290 -21.64 12.54 -5.00
CA ILE A 290 -22.86 13.28 -5.36
C ILE A 290 -22.55 14.77 -5.28
N SER A 291 -22.58 15.44 -6.45
CA SER A 291 -22.46 16.90 -6.52
C SER A 291 -23.80 17.56 -6.21
N THR A 292 -23.74 18.64 -5.41
CA THR A 292 -24.85 19.55 -5.14
C THR A 292 -24.79 20.81 -6.01
N ASP A 293 -23.93 20.83 -7.03
CA ASP A 293 -23.96 21.88 -8.03
C ASP A 293 -25.33 21.93 -8.71
N LYS A 294 -25.78 23.12 -9.10
CA LYS A 294 -27.01 23.25 -9.88
C LYS A 294 -26.90 22.46 -11.19
N PRO A 295 -27.98 21.83 -11.69
CA PRO A 295 -27.95 21.03 -12.92
C PRO A 295 -27.30 21.71 -14.13
N GLU A 296 -27.45 23.07 -14.24
CA GLU A 296 -26.85 23.85 -15.31
C GLU A 296 -25.30 23.94 -15.21
N LYS A 297 -24.73 23.55 -14.06
CA LYS A 297 -23.27 23.50 -13.83
C LYS A 297 -22.69 22.09 -14.00
N LYS A 298 -23.46 21.14 -14.53
CA LYS A 298 -23.05 19.75 -14.72
C LYS A 298 -21.72 19.61 -15.47
N GLU A 299 -21.53 20.41 -16.54
CA GLU A 299 -20.27 20.36 -17.30
C GLU A 299 -19.08 20.78 -16.46
N LYS A 300 -19.22 21.82 -15.62
CA LYS A 300 -18.16 22.25 -14.71
C LYS A 300 -17.81 21.14 -13.69
N ALA A 301 -18.83 20.47 -13.15
CA ALA A 301 -18.61 19.34 -12.25
C ALA A 301 -17.92 18.17 -12.96
N LEU A 302 -18.30 17.89 -14.22
CA LEU A 302 -17.66 16.84 -15.03
C LEU A 302 -16.19 17.18 -15.36
N GLU A 303 -15.88 18.44 -15.69
CA GLU A 303 -14.50 18.89 -15.93
C GLU A 303 -13.64 18.63 -14.69
N PHE A 304 -14.08 19.06 -13.51
CA PHE A 304 -13.39 18.79 -12.25
C PHE A 304 -13.18 17.29 -12.03
N LEU A 305 -14.21 16.46 -12.22
CA LEU A 305 -14.09 14.99 -12.06
C LEU A 305 -13.08 14.40 -13.04
N LYS A 306 -12.99 14.90 -14.27
CA LYS A 306 -11.97 14.49 -15.25
C LYS A 306 -10.57 14.86 -14.81
N GLU A 307 -10.37 16.09 -14.28
CA GLU A 307 -9.08 16.50 -13.71
C GLU A 307 -8.65 15.61 -12.55
N GLN A 308 -9.60 15.16 -11.71
CA GLN A 308 -9.36 14.22 -10.63
C GLN A 308 -9.26 12.76 -11.09
N GLN A 309 -9.49 12.47 -12.40
CA GLN A 309 -9.54 11.10 -12.93
C GLN A 309 -10.54 10.20 -12.17
N ALA A 310 -11.68 10.76 -11.82
CA ALA A 310 -12.72 10.18 -10.99
C ALA A 310 -13.61 9.22 -11.80
N ALA A 311 -13.09 8.04 -12.12
CA ALA A 311 -13.82 7.00 -12.88
C ALA A 311 -14.80 6.16 -12.04
N ASN A 312 -15.01 6.53 -10.78
CA ASN A 312 -16.03 5.98 -9.89
C ASN A 312 -17.44 6.40 -10.31
N LYS A 313 -18.46 5.98 -9.57
CA LYS A 313 -19.85 6.43 -9.79
C LYS A 313 -20.00 7.88 -9.33
N ASN A 314 -20.29 8.78 -10.25
CA ASN A 314 -20.50 10.20 -9.95
C ASN A 314 -21.89 10.64 -10.36
N PHE A 315 -22.53 11.41 -9.51
CA PHE A 315 -23.86 11.95 -9.71
C PHE A 315 -23.90 13.43 -9.47
N ILE A 316 -24.88 14.10 -10.10
CA ILE A 316 -25.30 15.46 -9.80
C ILE A 316 -26.77 15.44 -9.40
N TYR A 317 -27.09 16.05 -8.27
CA TYR A 317 -28.46 16.11 -7.78
C TYR A 317 -29.31 16.96 -8.70
N SER A 318 -30.44 16.40 -9.15
CA SER A 318 -31.25 17.02 -10.23
C SER A 318 -32.42 17.84 -9.73
N ASP A 319 -32.74 17.81 -8.42
CA ASP A 319 -33.78 18.65 -7.81
C ASP A 319 -33.14 19.94 -7.26
N SER A 320 -33.90 21.03 -7.27
CA SER A 320 -33.50 22.32 -6.68
C SER A 320 -33.66 22.37 -5.15
N ASP A 321 -34.44 21.44 -4.58
CA ASP A 321 -34.72 21.39 -3.15
C ASP A 321 -33.62 20.62 -2.39
N ILE A 322 -32.67 21.37 -1.84
CA ILE A 322 -31.57 20.81 -1.04
C ILE A 322 -32.04 20.11 0.24
N TYR A 323 -33.19 20.50 0.81
CA TYR A 323 -33.70 19.87 2.04
C TYR A 323 -34.10 18.43 1.79
N LYS A 324 -34.68 18.13 0.61
CA LYS A 324 -34.97 16.74 0.21
C LYS A 324 -33.70 15.90 0.06
N LEU A 325 -32.61 16.50 -0.43
CA LEU A 325 -31.32 15.81 -0.48
C LEU A 325 -30.81 15.51 0.93
N ILE A 326 -30.88 16.49 1.84
CA ILE A 326 -30.45 16.30 3.23
C ILE A 326 -31.20 15.14 3.87
N GLU A 327 -32.54 15.13 3.78
CA GLU A 327 -33.38 14.06 4.33
C GLU A 327 -33.11 12.70 3.69
N ALA A 328 -32.83 12.66 2.39
CA ALA A 328 -32.55 11.45 1.65
C ALA A 328 -31.16 10.86 1.98
N VAL A 329 -30.18 11.69 2.33
CA VAL A 329 -28.80 11.30 2.64
C VAL A 329 -28.68 10.88 4.11
N ASP A 330 -28.97 11.77 5.03
CA ASP A 330 -28.96 11.55 6.48
C ASP A 330 -29.76 12.68 7.17
N PRO A 331 -30.85 12.39 7.85
CA PRO A 331 -31.64 13.41 8.58
C PRO A 331 -30.84 14.16 9.65
N LYS A 332 -29.67 13.66 10.05
CA LYS A 332 -28.77 14.34 11.01
C LYS A 332 -27.83 15.34 10.35
N TRP A 333 -27.72 15.28 9.02
CA TRP A 333 -26.86 16.21 8.27
C TRP A 333 -27.46 17.62 8.27
N GLN A 334 -26.65 18.61 8.61
CA GLN A 334 -27.09 20.01 8.69
C GLN A 334 -26.93 20.79 7.36
N GLY A 335 -26.64 20.08 6.25
CA GLY A 335 -26.50 20.67 4.91
C GLY A 335 -25.15 21.30 4.60
N ALA A 336 -24.20 21.33 5.55
CA ALA A 336 -22.86 21.88 5.26
C ALA A 336 -21.98 20.86 4.52
N LEU A 337 -21.17 21.35 3.59
CA LEU A 337 -20.26 20.55 2.75
C LEU A 337 -18.80 20.69 3.19
N PRO A 338 -17.99 19.64 2.94
CA PRO A 338 -18.36 18.32 2.45
C PRO A 338 -19.14 17.49 3.48
N TYR A 339 -19.86 16.47 3.01
CA TYR A 339 -20.46 15.48 3.90
C TYR A 339 -20.12 14.08 3.43
N THR A 340 -19.63 13.24 4.33
CA THR A 340 -19.14 11.90 3.99
C THR A 340 -19.84 10.84 4.83
N LEU A 341 -20.29 9.77 4.18
CA LEU A 341 -20.93 8.60 4.80
C LEU A 341 -20.17 7.32 4.44
N LEU A 342 -20.07 6.40 5.39
CA LEU A 342 -19.69 5.01 5.15
C LEU A 342 -20.85 4.10 5.55
N LEU A 343 -21.32 3.26 4.63
CA LEU A 343 -22.56 2.49 4.72
C LEU A 343 -22.32 1.01 4.52
N GLU A 344 -22.88 0.19 5.42
CA GLU A 344 -23.07 -1.23 5.18
C GLU A 344 -24.23 -1.49 4.18
N PRO A 345 -24.30 -2.68 3.56
CA PRO A 345 -25.51 -3.14 2.88
C PRO A 345 -26.76 -3.00 3.79
N GLY A 346 -27.88 -2.57 3.21
CA GLY A 346 -29.09 -2.26 3.97
C GLY A 346 -29.13 -0.85 4.56
N GLY A 347 -28.12 0.00 4.27
CA GLY A 347 -28.14 1.44 4.62
C GLY A 347 -27.71 1.77 6.04
N LYS A 348 -27.14 0.81 6.79
CA LYS A 348 -26.61 1.12 8.12
C LYS A 348 -25.39 2.03 8.02
N ILE A 349 -25.51 3.24 8.55
CA ILE A 349 -24.41 4.20 8.64
C ILE A 349 -23.42 3.75 9.72
N VAL A 350 -22.19 3.43 9.33
CA VAL A 350 -21.10 3.09 10.26
C VAL A 350 -20.16 4.27 10.52
N TYR A 351 -20.23 5.29 9.67
CA TYR A 351 -19.53 6.54 9.86
C TYR A 351 -20.25 7.65 9.10
N SER A 352 -20.32 8.84 9.71
CA SER A 352 -20.69 10.08 9.02
C SER A 352 -19.84 11.23 9.54
N GLN A 353 -19.52 12.16 8.65
CA GLN A 353 -18.78 13.38 9.01
C GLN A 353 -19.20 14.55 8.13
N GLN A 354 -19.53 15.67 8.77
CA GLN A 354 -19.63 16.98 8.16
C GLN A 354 -18.27 17.67 8.26
N GLY A 355 -17.83 18.30 7.18
CA GLY A 355 -16.49 18.87 7.02
C GLY A 355 -15.47 17.88 6.47
N PRO A 356 -14.22 18.33 6.26
CA PRO A 356 -13.16 17.55 5.65
C PRO A 356 -12.87 16.26 6.41
N ILE A 357 -12.57 15.19 5.65
CA ILE A 357 -12.18 13.89 6.23
C ILE A 357 -10.73 13.90 6.73
N ASN A 358 -10.43 12.94 7.61
CA ASN A 358 -9.07 12.47 7.82
C ASN A 358 -8.89 11.17 7.01
N PRO A 359 -8.12 11.19 5.89
CA PRO A 359 -8.00 10.03 5.00
C PRO A 359 -7.50 8.78 5.69
N LEU A 360 -6.56 8.91 6.64
CA LEU A 360 -6.05 7.78 7.42
C LEU A 360 -7.13 7.15 8.29
N ARG A 361 -7.99 7.99 8.91
CA ARG A 361 -9.10 7.50 9.73
C ARG A 361 -10.09 6.70 8.87
N ILE A 362 -10.44 7.22 7.68
CA ILE A 362 -11.33 6.49 6.74
C ILE A 362 -10.71 5.16 6.33
N LYS A 363 -9.43 5.15 5.92
CA LYS A 363 -8.71 3.92 5.56
C LYS A 363 -8.69 2.90 6.71
N LYS A 364 -8.43 3.35 7.95
CA LYS A 364 -8.48 2.49 9.14
C LYS A 364 -9.87 1.88 9.35
N MET A 365 -10.93 2.66 9.15
CA MET A 365 -12.31 2.19 9.28
C MET A 365 -12.65 1.17 8.19
N ILE A 366 -12.28 1.44 6.93
CA ILE A 366 -12.53 0.53 5.81
C ILE A 366 -11.82 -0.81 6.07
N VAL A 367 -10.51 -0.79 6.30
CA VAL A 367 -9.73 -2.04 6.46
C VAL A 367 -10.00 -2.76 7.78
N GLY A 368 -10.49 -2.05 8.79
CA GLY A 368 -10.93 -2.62 10.07
C GLY A 368 -12.35 -3.18 10.03
N HIS A 369 -13.12 -2.88 8.99
CA HIS A 369 -14.50 -3.36 8.85
C HIS A 369 -14.52 -4.85 8.47
N GLN A 370 -15.41 -5.64 9.09
CA GLN A 370 -15.49 -7.10 8.89
C GLN A 370 -15.71 -7.52 7.43
N MET A 371 -16.40 -6.71 6.62
CA MET A 371 -16.63 -6.98 5.19
C MET A 371 -15.36 -6.87 4.35
N ILE A 372 -14.44 -5.99 4.76
CA ILE A 372 -13.17 -5.76 4.06
C ILE A 372 -12.09 -6.59 4.72
N GLY A 373 -11.83 -6.33 5.98
CA GLY A 373 -10.82 -7.03 6.77
C GLY A 373 -9.39 -6.78 6.31
N ARG A 374 -8.45 -6.99 7.19
CA ARG A 374 -7.08 -7.31 6.82
C ARG A 374 -7.09 -8.74 6.29
N TYR A 375 -6.03 -9.16 5.63
CA TYR A 375 -5.95 -10.51 5.04
C TYR A 375 -6.16 -11.62 6.08
N TYR A 376 -5.86 -11.33 7.34
CA TYR A 376 -6.07 -12.18 8.51
C TYR A 376 -6.81 -11.43 9.61
#